data_485091912939937efa3a36fcdc0bc4b6
#
_entry.id   485091912939937efa3a36fcdc0bc4b6
#
_cell.length_a   1.000
_cell.length_b   1.000
_cell.length_c   1.000
_cell.angle_alpha   90.00
_cell.angle_beta   90.00
_cell.angle_gamma   90.00
#
_symmetry.space_group_name_H-M   'P 1'
#
loop_
_entity.id
_entity.type
_entity.pdbx_description
1 polymer ?
#
loop_
_entity_poly.entity_id
_entity_poly.type
_entity_poly.pdbx_seq_one_letter_code
_entity_poly.pdbx_strand_id
1 'polypeptide(L)'
;MRAIFLVDNGSLRPQATLNLRRVAASLSELMGETVQAASLLHSNKIPADEVDGIPATTLGPAAERSAEQGATEIIVLPFFFGPSKALTGYLPERMATMQERFPQVKVRVAQPLVDECGGNDLRLAHLLADNVREQLQPDIKPHVALVDHGSPIPEVTAVRNRLAGQLSVLLGDEVACVAAASMERREGDEYRFNEPLLENLLTAPEFLAGSVVLAMLFLSPGRHAGEGGDIADICAAAEQQHPGLSVTTTKLVGEHQGVVDILHSRLRQALDGERFLLDIPAIH
;
A
#
# COMPACT_ATOMS: atom_id res chain seq x y z
N MET A 1 -15.28 20.54 -14.66
CA MET A 1 -14.34 20.55 -13.51
C MET A 1 -14.08 19.11 -13.10
N ARG A 2 -12.83 18.75 -12.77
CA ARG A 2 -12.50 17.39 -12.25
C ARG A 2 -12.19 17.45 -10.76
N ALA A 3 -12.44 16.34 -10.08
CA ALA A 3 -12.04 16.11 -8.70
C ALA A 3 -11.12 14.88 -8.66
N ILE A 4 -9.97 15.00 -8.00
CA ILE A 4 -8.96 13.95 -7.91
C ILE A 4 -8.85 13.50 -6.45
N PHE A 5 -8.94 12.20 -6.23
CA PHE A 5 -8.86 11.59 -4.92
C PHE A 5 -7.73 10.58 -4.85
N LEU A 6 -6.77 10.77 -3.94
CA LEU A 6 -5.85 9.74 -3.50
C LEU A 6 -6.58 8.88 -2.46
N VAL A 7 -6.68 7.58 -2.71
CA VAL A 7 -7.59 6.70 -1.97
C VAL A 7 -6.86 5.50 -1.40
N ASP A 8 -6.95 5.31 -0.07
CA ASP A 8 -6.51 4.10 0.63
C ASP A 8 -7.69 3.24 1.10
N ASN A 9 -7.40 2.10 1.71
CA ASN A 9 -8.44 1.24 2.30
C ASN A 9 -9.14 1.89 3.49
N GLY A 10 -8.44 2.75 4.21
CA GLY A 10 -8.87 3.35 5.47
C GLY A 10 -8.44 2.54 6.70
N SER A 11 -8.21 3.29 7.75
CA SER A 11 -7.76 2.81 9.06
C SER A 11 -8.47 3.60 10.16
N LEU A 12 -8.52 3.02 11.37
CA LEU A 12 -8.91 3.74 12.59
C LEU A 12 -7.70 4.42 13.27
N ARG A 13 -6.50 4.28 12.71
CA ARG A 13 -5.28 4.90 13.22
C ARG A 13 -5.08 6.26 12.58
N PRO A 14 -4.98 7.35 13.37
CA PRO A 14 -4.81 8.71 12.87
C PRO A 14 -3.62 8.86 11.92
N GLN A 15 -2.50 8.20 12.23
CA GLN A 15 -1.25 8.26 11.45
C GLN A 15 -1.45 7.82 9.99
N ALA A 16 -2.35 6.85 9.72
CA ALA A 16 -2.66 6.45 8.36
C ALA A 16 -3.33 7.59 7.56
N THR A 17 -4.29 8.28 8.17
CA THR A 17 -4.94 9.45 7.55
C THR A 17 -3.95 10.59 7.34
N LEU A 18 -3.10 10.88 8.33
CA LEU A 18 -2.08 11.93 8.21
C LEU A 18 -1.06 11.62 7.11
N ASN A 19 -0.61 10.37 7.01
CA ASN A 19 0.27 9.95 5.92
C ASN A 19 -0.40 10.09 4.55
N LEU A 20 -1.65 9.65 4.40
CA LEU A 20 -2.41 9.80 3.15
C LEU A 20 -2.52 11.27 2.74
N ARG A 21 -2.79 12.18 3.69
CA ARG A 21 -2.85 13.63 3.45
C ARG A 21 -1.50 14.20 3.03
N ARG A 22 -0.42 13.77 3.69
CA ARG A 22 0.95 14.18 3.32
C ARG A 22 1.26 13.81 1.88
N VAL A 23 0.98 12.58 1.48
CA VAL A 23 1.19 12.10 0.10
C VAL A 23 0.30 12.87 -0.88
N ALA A 24 -0.97 13.10 -0.55
CA ALA A 24 -1.89 13.87 -1.39
C ALA A 24 -1.44 15.33 -1.56
N ALA A 25 -0.91 15.96 -0.50
CA ALA A 25 -0.37 17.32 -0.56
C ALA A 25 0.86 17.39 -1.49
N SER A 26 1.85 16.50 -1.32
CA SER A 26 3.02 16.44 -2.20
C SER A 26 2.63 16.19 -3.66
N LEU A 27 1.65 15.33 -3.90
CA LEU A 27 1.14 15.08 -5.25
C LEU A 27 0.42 16.30 -5.82
N SER A 28 -0.32 17.06 -4.99
CA SER A 28 -0.99 18.30 -5.40
C SER A 28 0.03 19.36 -5.84
N GLU A 29 1.12 19.50 -5.10
CA GLU A 29 2.23 20.41 -5.45
C GLU A 29 2.87 20.02 -6.79
N LEU A 30 3.14 18.73 -6.99
CA LEU A 30 3.74 18.22 -8.21
C LEU A 30 2.83 18.36 -9.43
N MET A 31 1.52 18.23 -9.25
CA MET A 31 0.51 18.32 -10.31
C MET A 31 0.09 19.75 -10.63
N GLY A 32 0.23 20.69 -9.69
CA GLY A 32 -0.38 22.01 -9.75
C GLY A 32 -1.92 22.00 -9.68
N GLU A 33 -2.50 20.86 -9.22
CA GLU A 33 -3.94 20.67 -9.05
C GLU A 33 -4.19 20.02 -7.68
N THR A 34 -5.34 20.31 -7.08
CA THR A 34 -5.70 19.72 -5.78
C THR A 34 -5.99 18.23 -5.90
N VAL A 35 -5.24 17.43 -5.16
CA VAL A 35 -5.50 16.01 -4.91
C VAL A 35 -6.01 15.87 -3.48
N GLN A 36 -7.21 15.35 -3.32
CA GLN A 36 -7.86 15.18 -2.03
C GLN A 36 -7.56 13.80 -1.46
N ALA A 37 -7.25 13.70 -0.15
CA ALA A 37 -7.13 12.44 0.53
C ALA A 37 -8.52 11.93 0.96
N ALA A 38 -8.85 10.69 0.62
CA ALA A 38 -10.07 10.03 1.07
C ALA A 38 -9.80 8.53 1.29
N SER A 39 -10.51 7.89 2.22
CA SER A 39 -10.40 6.46 2.42
C SER A 39 -11.64 5.74 1.87
N LEU A 40 -11.52 4.46 1.54
CA LEU A 40 -12.69 3.65 1.20
C LEU A 40 -13.58 3.45 2.43
N LEU A 41 -12.98 3.13 3.59
CA LEU A 41 -13.67 2.72 4.80
C LEU A 41 -13.09 3.38 6.05
N HIS A 42 -13.86 3.40 7.12
CA HIS A 42 -13.48 3.58 8.53
C HIS A 42 -12.89 4.92 8.97
N SER A 43 -12.09 5.61 8.18
CA SER A 43 -11.33 6.79 8.60
C SER A 43 -12.22 7.94 9.15
N ASN A 44 -13.45 8.04 8.66
CA ASN A 44 -14.43 9.02 9.13
C ASN A 44 -14.87 8.84 10.60
N LYS A 45 -14.44 7.74 11.24
CA LYS A 45 -14.69 7.47 12.68
C LYS A 45 -13.57 8.01 13.58
N ILE A 46 -12.46 8.47 13.00
CA ILE A 46 -11.36 9.06 13.76
C ILE A 46 -11.81 10.44 14.25
N PRO A 47 -11.64 10.76 15.55
CA PRO A 47 -11.87 12.10 16.07
C PRO A 47 -11.04 13.16 15.32
N ALA A 48 -11.65 14.29 15.02
CA ALA A 48 -10.99 15.33 14.22
C ALA A 48 -9.73 15.90 14.90
N ASP A 49 -9.72 15.98 16.22
CA ASP A 49 -8.61 16.45 17.03
C ASP A 49 -7.38 15.53 16.97
N GLU A 50 -7.56 14.26 16.62
CA GLU A 50 -6.47 13.32 16.38
C GLU A 50 -5.85 13.44 14.97
N VAL A 51 -6.48 14.21 14.07
CA VAL A 51 -6.09 14.39 12.67
C VAL A 51 -6.06 15.88 12.27
N ASP A 52 -5.33 16.68 13.05
CA ASP A 52 -5.08 18.12 12.86
C ASP A 52 -6.35 18.97 12.81
N GLY A 53 -7.41 18.57 13.49
CA GLY A 53 -8.68 19.31 13.55
C GLY A 53 -9.53 19.21 12.28
N ILE A 54 -9.08 18.50 11.25
CA ILE A 54 -9.79 18.32 9.98
C ILE A 54 -10.40 16.91 9.94
N PRO A 55 -11.73 16.75 9.92
CA PRO A 55 -12.34 15.42 9.86
C PRO A 55 -11.84 14.60 8.67
N ALA A 56 -11.53 13.32 8.89
CA ALA A 56 -11.24 12.40 7.81
C ALA A 56 -12.54 12.08 7.04
N THR A 57 -12.42 11.85 5.75
CA THR A 57 -13.58 11.59 4.88
C THR A 57 -13.42 10.28 4.13
N THR A 58 -14.55 9.64 3.82
CA THR A 58 -14.59 8.49 2.93
C THR A 58 -14.94 8.92 1.51
N LEU A 59 -14.53 8.12 0.52
CA LEU A 59 -14.59 8.45 -0.90
C LEU A 59 -16.05 8.72 -1.37
N GLY A 60 -17.02 7.89 -0.97
CA GLY A 60 -18.40 8.05 -1.42
C GLY A 60 -18.95 9.47 -1.15
N PRO A 61 -19.05 9.89 0.12
CA PRO A 61 -19.50 11.24 0.46
C PRO A 61 -18.62 12.36 -0.12
N ALA A 62 -17.32 12.14 -0.29
CA ALA A 62 -16.43 13.14 -0.89
C ALA A 62 -16.71 13.30 -2.39
N ALA A 63 -16.89 12.21 -3.11
CA ALA A 63 -17.23 12.19 -4.53
C ALA A 63 -18.61 12.84 -4.78
N GLU A 64 -19.61 12.50 -3.96
CA GLU A 64 -20.95 13.12 -4.06
C GLU A 64 -20.89 14.64 -3.87
N ARG A 65 -20.20 15.11 -2.84
CA ARG A 65 -20.00 16.57 -2.63
C ARG A 65 -19.32 17.24 -3.81
N SER A 66 -18.33 16.59 -4.42
CA SER A 66 -17.66 17.15 -5.61
C SER A 66 -18.62 17.22 -6.80
N ALA A 67 -19.47 16.21 -7.00
CA ALA A 67 -20.49 16.19 -8.04
C ALA A 67 -21.54 17.30 -7.82
N GLU A 68 -22.02 17.51 -6.59
CA GLU A 68 -22.91 18.60 -6.19
C GLU A 68 -22.29 19.99 -6.46
N GLN A 69 -20.97 20.10 -6.32
CA GLN A 69 -20.21 21.32 -6.63
C GLN A 69 -19.89 21.48 -8.13
N GLY A 70 -20.41 20.59 -8.99
CA GLY A 70 -20.29 20.69 -10.44
C GLY A 70 -19.09 19.96 -11.04
N ALA A 71 -18.49 19.00 -10.33
CA ALA A 71 -17.53 18.12 -10.95
C ALA A 71 -18.22 17.24 -12.01
N THR A 72 -17.63 17.18 -13.20
CA THR A 72 -18.07 16.33 -14.31
C THR A 72 -17.23 15.08 -14.47
N GLU A 73 -16.12 15.03 -13.76
CA GLU A 73 -15.19 13.90 -13.76
C GLU A 73 -14.59 13.69 -12.37
N ILE A 74 -14.58 12.45 -11.91
CA ILE A 74 -13.93 12.01 -10.68
C ILE A 74 -12.81 11.06 -11.05
N ILE A 75 -11.63 11.33 -10.52
CA ILE A 75 -10.45 10.48 -10.72
C ILE A 75 -10.08 9.88 -9.37
N VAL A 76 -10.10 8.56 -9.31
CA VAL A 76 -9.67 7.79 -8.14
C VAL A 76 -8.26 7.28 -8.41
N LEU A 77 -7.31 7.70 -7.58
CA LEU A 77 -5.92 7.25 -7.59
C LEU A 77 -5.69 6.31 -6.42
N PRO A 78 -5.58 4.99 -6.64
CA PRO A 78 -5.43 4.03 -5.57
C PRO A 78 -4.06 4.11 -4.90
N PHE A 79 -4.04 4.33 -3.58
CA PHE A 79 -2.87 4.15 -2.75
C PHE A 79 -2.87 2.70 -2.21
N PHE A 80 -2.60 1.77 -3.13
CA PHE A 80 -2.63 0.32 -2.95
C PHE A 80 -1.46 -0.31 -3.71
N PHE A 81 -1.00 -1.46 -3.26
CA PHE A 81 0.04 -2.19 -3.99
C PHE A 81 -0.49 -2.91 -5.23
N GLY A 82 -1.70 -3.45 -5.17
CA GLY A 82 -2.28 -4.26 -6.26
C GLY A 82 -3.79 -4.42 -6.14
N PRO A 83 -4.40 -5.34 -6.91
CA PRO A 83 -5.84 -5.49 -7.09
C PRO A 83 -6.50 -6.17 -5.87
N SER A 84 -6.67 -5.42 -4.78
CA SER A 84 -7.39 -5.90 -3.60
C SER A 84 -8.90 -5.96 -3.84
N LYS A 85 -9.64 -6.74 -3.01
CA LYS A 85 -11.11 -6.75 -3.03
C LYS A 85 -11.73 -5.37 -2.83
N ALA A 86 -11.02 -4.49 -2.12
CA ALA A 86 -11.46 -3.12 -1.94
C ALA A 86 -11.51 -2.35 -3.27
N LEU A 87 -10.53 -2.59 -4.16
CA LEU A 87 -10.46 -1.95 -5.47
C LEU A 87 -11.33 -2.64 -6.52
N THR A 88 -11.40 -3.98 -6.50
CA THR A 88 -12.09 -4.75 -7.56
C THR A 88 -13.58 -4.97 -7.29
N GLY A 89 -14.03 -4.82 -6.05
CA GLY A 89 -15.42 -5.00 -5.64
C GLY A 89 -16.02 -3.72 -5.03
N TYR A 90 -15.54 -3.34 -3.85
CA TYR A 90 -16.16 -2.25 -3.07
C TYR A 90 -16.11 -0.88 -3.77
N LEU A 91 -14.98 -0.51 -4.39
CA LEU A 91 -14.85 0.77 -5.08
C LEU A 91 -15.83 0.91 -6.27
N PRO A 92 -15.93 -0.08 -7.20
CA PRO A 92 -16.91 -0.02 -8.27
C PRO A 92 -18.35 0.12 -7.78
N GLU A 93 -18.75 -0.64 -6.76
CA GLU A 93 -20.10 -0.56 -6.16
C GLU A 93 -20.38 0.84 -5.60
N ARG A 94 -19.41 1.46 -4.92
CA ARG A 94 -19.57 2.82 -4.37
C ARG A 94 -19.69 3.88 -5.46
N MET A 95 -18.91 3.74 -6.52
CA MET A 95 -18.97 4.67 -7.65
C MET A 95 -20.27 4.49 -8.45
N ALA A 96 -20.77 3.26 -8.59
CA ALA A 96 -22.06 2.99 -9.20
C ALA A 96 -23.19 3.71 -8.43
N THR A 97 -23.24 3.55 -7.11
CA THR A 97 -24.25 4.24 -6.26
C THR A 97 -24.16 5.77 -6.42
N MET A 98 -22.98 6.33 -6.53
CA MET A 98 -22.81 7.76 -6.78
C MET A 98 -23.33 8.15 -8.17
N GLN A 99 -23.06 7.35 -9.21
CA GLN A 99 -23.52 7.64 -10.58
C GLN A 99 -25.02 7.48 -10.77
N GLU A 100 -25.73 6.69 -9.96
CA GLU A 100 -27.20 6.68 -9.95
C GLU A 100 -27.79 8.07 -9.66
N ARG A 101 -27.13 8.83 -8.78
CA ARG A 101 -27.53 10.20 -8.43
C ARG A 101 -26.96 11.25 -9.38
N PHE A 102 -25.80 10.99 -9.96
CA PHE A 102 -25.05 11.91 -10.82
C PHE A 102 -24.62 11.21 -12.13
N PRO A 103 -25.57 10.81 -13.01
CA PRO A 103 -25.28 9.99 -14.18
C PRO A 103 -24.38 10.68 -15.22
N GLN A 104 -24.26 12.01 -15.16
CA GLN A 104 -23.38 12.79 -16.03
C GLN A 104 -21.89 12.76 -15.60
N VAL A 105 -21.59 12.28 -14.37
CA VAL A 105 -20.22 12.28 -13.83
C VAL A 105 -19.46 11.04 -14.32
N LYS A 106 -18.36 11.27 -15.01
CA LYS A 106 -17.44 10.20 -15.41
C LYS A 106 -16.53 9.83 -14.25
N VAL A 107 -16.29 8.53 -14.06
CA VAL A 107 -15.35 8.04 -13.05
C VAL A 107 -14.19 7.37 -13.75
N ARG A 108 -12.96 7.74 -13.39
CA ARG A 108 -11.73 7.07 -13.79
C ARG A 108 -11.06 6.47 -12.56
N VAL A 109 -10.53 5.27 -12.70
CA VAL A 109 -9.73 4.62 -11.66
C VAL A 109 -8.33 4.36 -12.21
N ALA A 110 -7.32 5.00 -11.64
CA ALA A 110 -5.94 4.77 -12.02
C ALA A 110 -5.46 3.39 -11.56
N GLN A 111 -4.36 2.93 -12.14
CA GLN A 111 -3.71 1.70 -11.67
C GLN A 111 -3.11 1.88 -10.27
N PRO A 112 -3.01 0.82 -9.47
CA PRO A 112 -2.29 0.83 -8.20
C PRO A 112 -0.78 1.05 -8.40
N LEU A 113 -0.02 1.09 -7.31
CA LEU A 113 1.42 1.34 -7.33
C LEU A 113 2.17 0.32 -8.20
N VAL A 114 1.79 -0.96 -8.11
CA VAL A 114 2.35 -2.02 -8.97
C VAL A 114 1.44 -2.26 -10.16
N ASP A 115 1.98 -2.13 -11.35
CA ASP A 115 1.26 -2.35 -12.60
C ASP A 115 0.90 -3.83 -12.79
N GLU A 116 -0.35 -4.09 -13.14
CA GLU A 116 -0.82 -5.45 -13.45
C GLU A 116 -0.25 -5.97 -14.79
N CYS A 117 0.02 -5.06 -15.72
CA CYS A 117 0.39 -5.41 -17.11
C CYS A 117 1.89 -5.59 -17.35
N GLY A 118 2.76 -5.27 -16.40
CA GLY A 118 4.18 -5.22 -16.69
C GLY A 118 5.10 -5.66 -15.56
N GLY A 119 5.69 -6.83 -15.68
CA GLY A 119 6.76 -7.28 -14.78
C GLY A 119 8.02 -6.38 -14.76
N ASN A 120 8.05 -5.32 -15.56
CA ASN A 120 9.23 -4.48 -15.79
C ASN A 120 9.26 -3.16 -15.01
N ASP A 121 8.18 -2.81 -14.29
CA ASP A 121 8.21 -1.61 -13.43
C ASP A 121 8.95 -1.91 -12.13
N LEU A 122 10.19 -1.45 -12.04
CA LEU A 122 11.07 -1.67 -10.89
C LEU A 122 11.02 -0.54 -9.86
N ARG A 123 10.24 0.53 -10.10
CA ARG A 123 10.29 1.74 -9.27
C ARG A 123 10.01 1.43 -7.79
N LEU A 124 8.96 0.67 -7.50
CA LEU A 124 8.64 0.33 -6.11
C LEU A 124 9.71 -0.58 -5.47
N ALA A 125 10.29 -1.50 -6.26
CA ALA A 125 11.40 -2.33 -5.78
C ALA A 125 12.68 -1.50 -5.49
N HIS A 126 12.94 -0.43 -6.26
CA HIS A 126 14.02 0.51 -5.95
C HIS A 126 13.79 1.22 -4.61
N LEU A 127 12.55 1.70 -4.33
CA LEU A 127 12.25 2.32 -3.05
C LEU A 127 12.45 1.36 -1.86
N LEU A 128 12.07 0.09 -2.04
CA LEU A 128 12.33 -0.96 -1.06
C LEU A 128 13.83 -1.21 -0.88
N ALA A 129 14.59 -1.26 -1.98
CA ALA A 129 16.04 -1.44 -1.93
C ALA A 129 16.73 -0.28 -1.22
N ASP A 130 16.32 0.95 -1.48
CA ASP A 130 16.87 2.14 -0.83
C ASP A 130 16.60 2.09 0.69
N ASN A 131 15.38 1.73 1.11
CA ASN A 131 15.05 1.55 2.52
C ASN A 131 15.89 0.43 3.17
N VAL A 132 16.15 -0.67 2.47
CA VAL A 132 17.03 -1.77 2.97
C VAL A 132 18.46 -1.27 3.11
N ARG A 133 18.99 -0.57 2.11
CA ARG A 133 20.36 -0.03 2.12
C ARG A 133 20.61 0.92 3.29
N GLU A 134 19.61 1.68 3.73
CA GLU A 134 19.70 2.52 4.95
C GLU A 134 20.00 1.70 6.22
N GLN A 135 19.69 0.38 6.22
CA GLN A 135 19.89 -0.51 7.37
C GLN A 135 21.16 -1.38 7.25
N LEU A 136 21.84 -1.37 6.09
CA LEU A 136 23.03 -2.18 5.90
C LEU A 136 24.19 -1.68 6.76
N GLN A 137 24.93 -2.62 7.34
CA GLN A 137 26.15 -2.36 8.10
C GLN A 137 27.36 -2.83 7.32
N PRO A 138 28.52 -2.16 7.45
CA PRO A 138 29.75 -2.61 6.84
C PRO A 138 30.07 -4.06 7.21
N ASP A 139 30.52 -4.84 6.23
CA ASP A 139 30.99 -6.23 6.40
C ASP A 139 29.91 -7.24 6.87
N ILE A 140 28.64 -6.83 6.98
CA ILE A 140 27.53 -7.73 7.30
C ILE A 140 26.61 -7.84 6.09
N LYS A 141 26.40 -9.08 5.62
CA LYS A 141 25.38 -9.38 4.61
C LYS A 141 24.13 -9.94 5.32
N PRO A 142 23.13 -9.11 5.62
CA PRO A 142 21.94 -9.60 6.31
C PRO A 142 21.08 -10.46 5.38
N HIS A 143 20.22 -11.28 5.96
CA HIS A 143 19.07 -11.82 5.27
C HIS A 143 18.00 -10.71 5.17
N VAL A 144 17.27 -10.64 4.07
CA VAL A 144 16.16 -9.67 3.90
C VAL A 144 14.86 -10.43 3.82
N ALA A 145 13.88 -10.03 4.63
CA ALA A 145 12.50 -10.52 4.52
C ALA A 145 11.59 -9.38 4.06
N LEU A 146 11.03 -9.48 2.84
CA LEU A 146 9.96 -8.60 2.39
C LEU A 146 8.66 -9.06 3.02
N VAL A 147 8.08 -8.23 3.90
CA VAL A 147 6.88 -8.58 4.66
C VAL A 147 5.70 -7.69 4.28
N ASP A 148 4.56 -8.32 3.98
CA ASP A 148 3.25 -7.69 3.83
C ASP A 148 2.28 -8.13 4.94
N HIS A 149 1.09 -7.54 4.94
CA HIS A 149 0.03 -7.93 5.87
C HIS A 149 -0.46 -9.39 5.63
N GLY A 150 -0.45 -9.83 4.39
CA GLY A 150 -1.19 -11.00 3.91
C GLY A 150 -2.54 -10.61 3.31
N SER A 151 -3.06 -11.48 2.44
CA SER A 151 -4.26 -11.18 1.66
C SER A 151 -5.18 -12.39 1.54
N PRO A 152 -6.51 -12.17 1.48
CA PRO A 152 -7.45 -13.24 1.14
C PRO A 152 -7.48 -13.56 -0.37
N ILE A 153 -6.71 -12.85 -1.22
CA ILE A 153 -6.67 -13.07 -2.66
C ILE A 153 -5.24 -13.26 -3.16
N PRO A 154 -5.02 -14.29 -4.03
CA PRO A 154 -3.68 -14.66 -4.50
C PRO A 154 -2.97 -13.56 -5.29
N GLU A 155 -3.71 -12.72 -6.02
CA GLU A 155 -3.17 -11.66 -6.88
C GLU A 155 -2.39 -10.62 -6.07
N VAL A 156 -2.83 -10.30 -4.85
CA VAL A 156 -2.10 -9.38 -3.96
C VAL A 156 -0.80 -10.02 -3.47
N THR A 157 -0.84 -11.30 -3.09
CA THR A 157 0.37 -12.04 -2.69
C THR A 157 1.35 -12.21 -3.86
N ALA A 158 0.85 -12.36 -5.09
CA ALA A 158 1.69 -12.38 -6.28
C ALA A 158 2.47 -11.07 -6.47
N VAL A 159 1.88 -9.92 -6.10
CA VAL A 159 2.60 -8.62 -6.07
C VAL A 159 3.76 -8.66 -5.09
N ARG A 160 3.55 -9.12 -3.85
CA ARG A 160 4.62 -9.30 -2.85
C ARG A 160 5.75 -10.17 -3.39
N ASN A 161 5.42 -11.34 -3.93
CA ASN A 161 6.40 -12.29 -4.42
C ASN A 161 7.21 -11.73 -5.61
N ARG A 162 6.55 -10.98 -6.51
CA ARG A 162 7.22 -10.27 -7.61
C ARG A 162 8.20 -9.23 -7.08
N LEU A 163 7.77 -8.41 -6.13
CA LEU A 163 8.63 -7.39 -5.52
C LEU A 163 9.82 -8.01 -4.78
N ALA A 164 9.64 -9.15 -4.10
CA ALA A 164 10.76 -9.86 -3.48
C ALA A 164 11.78 -10.34 -4.51
N GLY A 165 11.33 -10.90 -5.64
CA GLY A 165 12.22 -11.27 -6.75
C GLY A 165 12.97 -10.08 -7.35
N GLN A 166 12.28 -8.94 -7.56
CA GLN A 166 12.91 -7.71 -8.04
C GLN A 166 13.92 -7.15 -7.03
N LEU A 167 13.56 -7.14 -5.74
CA LEU A 167 14.42 -6.70 -4.64
C LEU A 167 15.68 -7.57 -4.54
N SER A 168 15.54 -8.89 -4.71
CA SER A 168 16.69 -9.83 -4.73
C SER A 168 17.67 -9.49 -5.84
N VAL A 169 17.17 -9.18 -7.04
CA VAL A 169 18.03 -8.78 -8.17
C VAL A 169 18.72 -7.43 -7.91
N LEU A 170 18.00 -6.46 -7.34
CA LEU A 170 18.52 -5.11 -7.09
C LEU A 170 19.56 -5.07 -5.97
N LEU A 171 19.42 -5.89 -4.94
CA LEU A 171 20.37 -5.95 -3.81
C LEU A 171 21.56 -6.87 -4.12
N GLY A 172 21.37 -7.89 -4.96
CA GLY A 172 22.44 -8.78 -5.40
C GLY A 172 23.34 -9.26 -4.25
N ASP A 173 24.64 -9.00 -4.34
CA ASP A 173 25.65 -9.42 -3.35
C ASP A 173 25.70 -8.54 -2.08
N GLU A 174 24.89 -7.49 -1.98
CA GLU A 174 24.82 -6.65 -0.77
C GLU A 174 24.19 -7.39 0.42
N VAL A 175 23.39 -8.43 0.16
CA VAL A 175 22.66 -9.23 1.16
C VAL A 175 22.89 -10.73 0.96
N ALA A 176 22.62 -11.52 1.99
CA ALA A 176 22.77 -12.98 1.92
C ALA A 176 21.66 -13.61 1.06
N CYS A 177 20.42 -13.19 1.27
CA CYS A 177 19.27 -13.59 0.44
C CYS A 177 18.09 -12.62 0.65
N VAL A 178 17.09 -12.72 -0.21
CA VAL A 178 15.79 -12.06 -0.06
C VAL A 178 14.69 -13.12 -0.06
N ALA A 179 13.86 -13.14 0.98
CA ALA A 179 12.67 -13.98 1.08
C ALA A 179 11.42 -13.12 1.22
N ALA A 180 10.26 -13.66 0.84
CA ALA A 180 8.96 -13.03 1.03
C ALA A 180 8.21 -13.72 2.18
N ALA A 181 7.52 -12.95 3.02
CA ALA A 181 6.63 -13.46 4.06
C ALA A 181 5.38 -12.60 4.19
N SER A 182 4.30 -13.18 4.68
CA SER A 182 3.16 -12.41 5.17
C SER A 182 3.14 -12.38 6.69
N MET A 183 2.63 -11.29 7.27
CA MET A 183 2.46 -11.20 8.71
C MET A 183 1.42 -12.21 9.20
N GLU A 184 0.30 -12.32 8.49
CA GLU A 184 -0.78 -13.25 8.84
C GLU A 184 -1.47 -13.82 7.60
N ARG A 185 -2.31 -14.85 7.80
CA ARG A 185 -3.26 -15.36 6.82
C ARG A 185 -4.55 -15.81 7.47
N ARG A 186 -5.61 -15.96 6.69
CA ARG A 186 -6.83 -16.62 7.15
C ARG A 186 -6.60 -18.11 7.37
N GLU A 187 -7.42 -18.72 8.21
CA GLU A 187 -7.47 -20.16 8.33
C GLU A 187 -7.96 -20.83 7.04
N GLY A 188 -7.45 -22.02 6.77
CA GLY A 188 -7.78 -22.81 5.58
C GLY A 188 -6.61 -22.99 4.61
N ASP A 189 -6.61 -24.11 3.91
CA ASP A 189 -5.55 -24.47 2.97
C ASP A 189 -5.56 -23.58 1.72
N GLU A 190 -6.71 -23.01 1.38
CA GLU A 190 -6.90 -22.08 0.28
C GLU A 190 -6.14 -20.76 0.46
N TYR A 191 -5.67 -20.44 1.70
CA TYR A 191 -4.89 -19.23 1.99
C TYR A 191 -3.39 -19.50 2.14
N ARG A 192 -2.91 -20.72 1.88
CA ARG A 192 -1.48 -21.09 1.97
C ARG A 192 -0.58 -20.33 1.01
N PHE A 193 -1.12 -19.67 0.01
CA PHE A 193 -0.33 -18.83 -0.88
C PHE A 193 0.34 -17.63 -0.16
N ASN A 194 -0.10 -17.29 1.07
CA ASN A 194 0.55 -16.29 1.90
C ASN A 194 1.82 -16.80 2.60
N GLU A 195 2.01 -18.13 2.67
CA GLU A 195 3.19 -18.72 3.33
C GLU A 195 4.51 -18.35 2.62
N PRO A 196 5.64 -18.32 3.35
CA PRO A 196 5.69 -18.48 4.82
C PRO A 196 5.11 -17.29 5.56
N LEU A 197 4.60 -17.51 6.77
CA LEU A 197 4.33 -16.42 7.70
C LEU A 197 5.64 -15.91 8.29
N LEU A 198 5.68 -14.64 8.67
CA LEU A 198 6.88 -13.99 9.20
C LEU A 198 7.46 -14.75 10.40
N GLU A 199 6.62 -15.17 11.34
CA GLU A 199 7.03 -15.97 12.51
C GLU A 199 7.74 -17.27 12.12
N ASN A 200 7.26 -17.95 11.07
CA ASN A 200 7.86 -19.18 10.56
C ASN A 200 9.15 -18.91 9.79
N LEU A 201 9.21 -17.81 9.04
CA LEU A 201 10.41 -17.43 8.30
C LEU A 201 11.56 -17.10 9.26
N LEU A 202 11.31 -16.31 10.31
CA LEU A 202 12.33 -15.93 11.29
C LEU A 202 12.86 -17.11 12.10
N THR A 203 12.13 -18.22 12.15
CA THR A 203 12.55 -19.48 12.81
C THR A 203 13.09 -20.53 11.82
N ALA A 204 13.15 -20.21 10.52
CA ALA A 204 13.78 -21.10 9.53
C ALA A 204 15.30 -21.16 9.74
N PRO A 205 15.94 -22.33 9.49
CA PRO A 205 17.36 -22.54 9.80
C PRO A 205 18.31 -21.47 9.24
N GLU A 206 18.04 -20.96 8.04
CA GLU A 206 18.83 -19.93 7.39
C GLU A 206 18.68 -18.54 8.01
N PHE A 207 17.59 -18.29 8.77
CA PHE A 207 17.31 -17.02 9.44
C PHE A 207 17.63 -17.02 10.93
N LEU A 208 17.79 -18.20 11.56
CA LEU A 208 17.94 -18.37 13.02
C LEU A 208 19.15 -17.67 13.66
N ALA A 209 20.16 -17.34 12.87
CA ALA A 209 21.38 -16.71 13.37
C ALA A 209 21.85 -15.64 12.41
N GLY A 210 22.16 -14.46 12.96
CA GLY A 210 22.68 -13.34 12.20
C GLY A 210 21.70 -12.16 12.10
N SER A 211 22.00 -11.27 11.17
CA SER A 211 21.23 -10.05 10.96
C SER A 211 20.12 -10.30 9.93
N VAL A 212 18.91 -9.88 10.27
CA VAL A 212 17.75 -9.88 9.36
C VAL A 212 17.24 -8.44 9.23
N VAL A 213 17.04 -7.99 7.99
CA VAL A 213 16.38 -6.71 7.69
C VAL A 213 14.97 -7.00 7.16
N LEU A 214 13.95 -6.52 7.85
CA LEU A 214 12.58 -6.57 7.36
C LEU A 214 12.30 -5.40 6.43
N ALA A 215 12.13 -5.68 5.14
CA ALA A 215 11.66 -4.71 4.16
C ALA A 215 10.13 -4.58 4.29
N MET A 216 9.67 -3.45 4.81
CA MET A 216 8.28 -3.22 5.21
C MET A 216 7.42 -2.83 4.00
N LEU A 217 6.68 -3.80 3.43
CA LEU A 217 5.73 -3.58 2.34
C LEU A 217 4.38 -3.09 2.90
N PHE A 218 4.40 -1.89 3.48
CA PHE A 218 3.24 -1.20 4.06
C PHE A 218 3.20 0.23 3.56
N LEU A 219 1.98 0.77 3.38
CA LEU A 219 1.77 2.12 2.84
C LEU A 219 1.67 3.18 3.93
N SER A 220 1.15 2.82 5.09
CA SER A 220 0.95 3.75 6.19
C SER A 220 1.14 3.07 7.54
N PRO A 221 1.57 3.81 8.57
CA PRO A 221 1.61 3.30 9.93
C PRO A 221 0.22 2.85 10.38
N GLY A 222 0.17 1.75 11.11
CA GLY A 222 -1.08 1.16 11.54
C GLY A 222 -0.89 0.20 12.72
N ARG A 223 -1.93 -0.61 12.99
CA ARG A 223 -1.90 -1.61 14.04
C ARG A 223 -0.74 -2.61 13.85
N HIS A 224 -0.48 -2.99 12.62
CA HIS A 224 0.44 -4.06 12.29
C HIS A 224 1.87 -3.57 12.03
N ALA A 225 1.98 -2.42 11.37
CA ALA A 225 3.25 -1.81 10.96
C ALA A 225 3.42 -0.44 11.62
N GLY A 226 4.24 -0.38 12.62
CA GLY A 226 4.52 0.81 13.43
C GLY A 226 5.17 0.41 14.74
N GLU A 227 5.57 1.39 15.52
CA GLU A 227 6.16 1.17 16.84
C GLU A 227 5.16 0.44 17.76
N GLY A 228 5.57 -0.70 18.35
CA GLY A 228 4.72 -1.54 19.18
C GLY A 228 3.57 -2.24 18.43
N GLY A 229 3.69 -2.39 17.11
CA GLY A 229 2.72 -3.14 16.31
C GLY A 229 3.00 -4.64 16.25
N ASP A 230 2.06 -5.40 15.67
CA ASP A 230 2.10 -6.87 15.63
C ASP A 230 3.42 -7.42 15.04
N ILE A 231 4.02 -6.73 14.05
CA ILE A 231 5.33 -7.11 13.48
C ILE A 231 6.44 -6.95 14.50
N ALA A 232 6.43 -5.88 15.29
CA ALA A 232 7.43 -5.66 16.34
C ALA A 232 7.35 -6.77 17.41
N ASP A 233 6.14 -7.20 17.79
CA ASP A 233 5.93 -8.30 18.72
C ASP A 233 6.45 -9.64 18.17
N ILE A 234 6.20 -9.93 16.87
CA ILE A 234 6.73 -11.13 16.20
C ILE A 234 8.26 -11.12 16.22
N CYS A 235 8.89 -9.99 15.89
CA CYS A 235 10.36 -9.86 15.90
C CYS A 235 10.93 -10.07 17.32
N ALA A 236 10.37 -9.39 18.31
CA ALA A 236 10.82 -9.51 19.69
C ALA A 236 10.69 -10.96 20.23
N ALA A 237 9.62 -11.65 19.88
CA ALA A 237 9.43 -13.06 20.24
C ALA A 237 10.48 -13.97 19.56
N ALA A 238 10.80 -13.74 18.28
CA ALA A 238 11.80 -14.50 17.57
C ALA A 238 13.21 -14.27 18.16
N GLU A 239 13.59 -13.01 18.43
CA GLU A 239 14.88 -12.68 19.05
C GLU A 239 15.04 -13.26 20.47
N GLN A 240 13.94 -13.26 21.23
CA GLN A 240 13.93 -13.88 22.59
C GLN A 240 14.16 -15.39 22.53
N GLN A 241 13.58 -16.06 21.54
CA GLN A 241 13.74 -17.51 21.34
C GLN A 241 15.10 -17.88 20.76
N HIS A 242 15.69 -16.99 19.97
CA HIS A 242 16.94 -17.19 19.22
C HIS A 242 17.93 -16.05 19.50
N PRO A 243 18.73 -16.13 20.59
CA PRO A 243 19.64 -15.04 20.98
C PRO A 243 20.71 -14.65 19.94
N GLY A 244 20.91 -15.49 18.92
CA GLY A 244 21.80 -15.19 17.78
C GLY A 244 21.16 -14.42 16.64
N LEU A 245 19.85 -14.23 16.67
CA LEU A 245 19.07 -13.47 15.70
C LEU A 245 19.02 -12.00 16.11
N SER A 246 19.20 -11.10 15.15
CA SER A 246 18.96 -9.66 15.31
C SER A 246 18.12 -9.17 14.14
N VAL A 247 16.97 -8.58 14.44
CA VAL A 247 16.00 -8.12 13.45
C VAL A 247 15.93 -6.60 13.44
N THR A 248 16.13 -6.00 12.27
CA THR A 248 15.95 -4.55 12.05
C THR A 248 14.83 -4.31 11.05
N THR A 249 13.96 -3.36 11.30
CA THR A 249 12.88 -2.99 10.37
C THR A 249 13.25 -1.75 9.58
N THR A 250 12.90 -1.72 8.28
CA THR A 250 13.00 -0.51 7.47
C THR A 250 11.87 0.45 7.79
N LYS A 251 11.96 1.70 7.27
CA LYS A 251 10.79 2.56 7.10
C LYS A 251 9.75 1.86 6.23
N LEU A 252 8.49 2.25 6.37
CA LEU A 252 7.43 1.77 5.48
C LEU A 252 7.65 2.32 4.07
N VAL A 253 7.48 1.47 3.05
CA VAL A 253 7.69 1.92 1.66
C VAL A 253 6.75 3.06 1.26
N GLY A 254 5.54 3.12 1.84
CA GLY A 254 4.59 4.21 1.58
C GLY A 254 5.00 5.57 2.18
N GLU A 255 6.02 5.61 3.04
CA GLU A 255 6.58 6.85 3.60
C GLU A 255 7.76 7.37 2.75
N HIS A 256 8.27 6.56 1.83
CA HIS A 256 9.34 6.96 0.92
C HIS A 256 8.87 8.04 -0.05
N GLN A 257 9.65 9.11 -0.22
CA GLN A 257 9.27 10.24 -1.08
C GLN A 257 9.01 9.83 -2.54
N GLY A 258 9.77 8.90 -3.08
CA GLY A 258 9.62 8.37 -4.44
C GLY A 258 8.26 7.72 -4.74
N VAL A 259 7.44 7.42 -3.71
CA VAL A 259 6.06 6.96 -3.93
C VAL A 259 5.21 8.01 -4.66
N VAL A 260 5.48 9.30 -4.42
CA VAL A 260 4.77 10.41 -5.08
C VAL A 260 5.01 10.37 -6.60
N ASP A 261 6.22 10.05 -7.05
CA ASP A 261 6.56 9.95 -8.48
C ASP A 261 5.83 8.79 -9.17
N ILE A 262 5.70 7.66 -8.47
CA ILE A 262 4.91 6.52 -8.98
C ILE A 262 3.45 6.93 -9.11
N LEU A 263 2.87 7.52 -8.08
CA LEU A 263 1.48 7.99 -8.08
C LEU A 263 1.24 9.07 -9.15
N HIS A 264 2.16 10.02 -9.30
CA HIS A 264 2.10 11.01 -10.38
C HIS A 264 2.04 10.36 -11.75
N SER A 265 2.91 9.37 -12.00
CA SER A 265 2.91 8.62 -13.26
C SER A 265 1.57 7.87 -13.48
N ARG A 266 1.00 7.23 -12.44
CA ARG A 266 -0.30 6.55 -12.51
C ARG A 266 -1.44 7.51 -12.81
N LEU A 267 -1.43 8.68 -12.15
CA LEU A 267 -2.42 9.72 -12.39
C LEU A 267 -2.36 10.26 -13.82
N ARG A 268 -1.15 10.55 -14.33
CA ARG A 268 -0.97 10.99 -15.73
C ARG A 268 -1.51 9.95 -16.72
N GLN A 269 -1.19 8.68 -16.53
CA GLN A 269 -1.72 7.59 -17.36
C GLN A 269 -3.25 7.54 -17.35
N ALA A 270 -3.88 7.74 -16.18
CA ALA A 270 -5.33 7.74 -16.05
C ALA A 270 -5.99 8.94 -16.72
N LEU A 271 -5.32 10.09 -16.73
CA LEU A 271 -5.80 11.30 -17.43
C LEU A 271 -5.78 11.14 -18.95
N ASP A 272 -4.75 10.47 -19.48
CA ASP A 272 -4.50 10.36 -20.93
C ASP A 272 -5.22 9.14 -21.56
N GLY A 273 -5.74 8.19 -20.76
CA GLY A 273 -6.24 6.89 -21.25
C GLY A 273 -7.73 6.65 -21.03
N GLU A 274 -8.49 6.32 -22.08
CA GLU A 274 -9.91 5.91 -21.96
C GLU A 274 -10.10 4.58 -21.21
N ARG A 275 -9.11 3.68 -21.24
CA ARG A 275 -9.12 2.39 -20.54
C ARG A 275 -9.28 2.48 -19.02
N PHE A 276 -9.12 3.65 -18.45
CA PHE A 276 -9.29 3.91 -17.02
C PHE A 276 -10.69 4.38 -16.63
N LEU A 277 -11.58 4.57 -17.62
CA LEU A 277 -12.99 4.79 -17.34
C LEU A 277 -13.56 3.54 -16.65
N LEU A 278 -14.22 3.78 -15.53
CA LEU A 278 -14.93 2.71 -14.85
C LEU A 278 -16.19 2.40 -15.67
N ASP A 279 -16.20 1.20 -16.26
CA ASP A 279 -17.38 0.69 -16.97
C ASP A 279 -18.36 0.13 -15.92
N ILE A 280 -19.32 0.94 -15.56
CA ILE A 280 -20.37 0.53 -14.61
C ILE A 280 -21.57 0.10 -15.45
N PRO A 281 -21.92 -1.21 -15.45
CA PRO A 281 -23.09 -1.66 -16.16
C PRO A 281 -24.33 -0.91 -15.66
N ALA A 282 -25.11 -0.36 -16.57
CA ALA A 282 -26.38 0.23 -16.23
C ALA A 282 -27.24 -0.83 -15.52
N ILE A 283 -27.54 -0.59 -14.25
CA ILE A 283 -28.46 -1.43 -13.49
C ILE A 283 -29.86 -1.15 -14.08
N HIS A 284 -30.37 -2.10 -14.83
CA HIS A 284 -31.72 -2.10 -15.40
C HIS A 284 -32.73 -2.65 -14.40
#